data_0d5231cfc5389dbeabca860f6720c3be
#
_entry.id   0d5231cfc5389dbeabca860f6720c3be
#
_cell.length_a   1.000
_cell.length_b   1.000
_cell.length_c   1.000
_cell.angle_alpha   90.00
_cell.angle_beta   90.00
_cell.angle_gamma   90.00
#
_symmetry.space_group_name_H-M   'P 1'
#
loop_
_entity.id
_entity.type
_entity.pdbx_description
1 polymer ?
#
loop_
_entity_poly.entity_id
_entity_poly.type
_entity_poly.pdbx_seq_one_letter_code
_entity_poly.pdbx_strand_id
1 'polypeptide(L)'
;MKYHETDNYSFLLGNNHYVYDHKEDEDSLHLFVKSKPHSCKCPECGQESRKLHATYKRDLQDTPIHCKQTYLHANVYKYECENPSCACKVFTETLPFAKSSQVRTDALNSLILGVSMFLSNEGASKVLALLGVKVSNDTIHLLQNLLEYLKDIFNTRTNCNIPRFFIRAMQNGC
;
A
#
# COMPACT_ATOMS: atom_id res chain seq x y z
N MET A 1 25.19 -9.40 -12.77
CA MET A 1 25.01 -9.05 -11.34
C MET A 1 23.95 -10.00 -10.80
N LYS A 2 24.33 -11.01 -10.00
CA LYS A 2 23.38 -11.95 -9.42
C LYS A 2 22.65 -11.21 -8.31
N TYR A 3 21.35 -11.01 -8.47
CA TYR A 3 20.48 -10.54 -7.40
C TYR A 3 20.41 -11.67 -6.36
N HIS A 4 20.96 -11.46 -5.17
CA HIS A 4 20.59 -12.28 -4.03
C HIS A 4 19.16 -11.87 -3.68
N GLU A 5 18.21 -12.57 -4.24
CA GLU A 5 16.83 -12.52 -3.80
C GLU A 5 16.81 -13.10 -2.39
N THR A 6 16.59 -12.24 -1.41
CA THR A 6 16.05 -12.70 -0.12
C THR A 6 14.58 -12.99 -0.37
N ASP A 7 14.32 -14.11 -1.04
CA ASP A 7 13.03 -14.46 -1.67
C ASP A 7 11.85 -14.64 -0.71
N ASN A 8 12.08 -14.48 0.60
CA ASN A 8 11.09 -14.87 1.59
C ASN A 8 9.89 -13.91 1.70
N TYR A 9 9.95 -12.66 1.22
CA TYR A 9 8.87 -11.67 1.34
C TYR A 9 8.44 -11.03 0.02
N SER A 10 9.17 -11.25 -1.06
CA SER A 10 8.93 -10.58 -2.35
C SER A 10 7.56 -10.93 -2.96
N PHE A 11 7.02 -12.11 -2.66
CA PHE A 11 5.70 -12.55 -3.12
C PHE A 11 4.54 -11.68 -2.61
N LEU A 12 4.73 -10.96 -1.49
CA LEU A 12 3.72 -10.06 -0.90
C LEU A 12 3.58 -8.74 -1.68
N LEU A 13 4.60 -8.39 -2.47
CA LEU A 13 4.74 -7.06 -3.08
C LEU A 13 4.31 -7.03 -4.57
N GLY A 14 3.87 -8.16 -5.12
CA GLY A 14 3.55 -8.31 -6.54
C GLY A 14 4.79 -8.52 -7.41
N ASN A 15 4.57 -8.80 -8.72
CA ASN A 15 5.61 -9.32 -9.62
C ASN A 15 6.75 -8.34 -9.92
N ASN A 16 6.51 -7.03 -9.75
CA ASN A 16 7.46 -5.98 -10.16
C ASN A 16 8.28 -5.42 -9.00
N HIS A 17 8.03 -5.86 -7.77
CA HIS A 17 8.75 -5.39 -6.59
C HIS A 17 9.44 -6.57 -5.90
N TYR A 18 10.51 -6.27 -5.17
CA TYR A 18 11.21 -7.27 -4.38
C TYR A 18 11.86 -6.65 -3.15
N VAL A 19 12.00 -7.48 -2.12
CA VAL A 19 12.75 -7.14 -0.92
C VAL A 19 14.23 -7.42 -1.20
N TYR A 20 15.06 -6.39 -1.14
CA TYR A 20 16.49 -6.54 -1.38
C TYR A 20 17.32 -6.60 -0.10
N ASP A 21 16.74 -6.20 1.02
CA ASP A 21 17.35 -6.24 2.35
C ASP A 21 16.27 -6.23 3.44
N HIS A 22 16.60 -6.72 4.62
CA HIS A 22 15.72 -6.64 5.78
C HIS A 22 16.52 -6.43 7.07
N LYS A 23 15.87 -5.84 8.04
CA LYS A 23 16.38 -5.69 9.40
C LYS A 23 15.27 -6.08 10.37
N GLU A 24 15.60 -6.92 11.33
CA GLU A 24 14.70 -7.35 12.39
C GLU A 24 15.19 -6.82 13.74
N ASP A 25 14.29 -6.17 14.46
CA ASP A 25 14.46 -5.77 15.84
C ASP A 25 13.51 -6.60 16.73
N GLU A 26 13.52 -6.39 18.03
CA GLU A 26 12.67 -7.15 18.97
C GLU A 26 11.18 -7.03 18.62
N ASP A 27 10.69 -5.81 18.36
CA ASP A 27 9.29 -5.49 18.14
C ASP A 27 8.97 -5.10 16.68
N SER A 28 9.97 -5.04 15.81
CA SER A 28 9.77 -4.54 14.45
C SER A 28 10.54 -5.32 13.40
N LEU A 29 9.96 -5.34 12.18
CA LEU A 29 10.56 -5.87 10.97
C LEU A 29 10.58 -4.77 9.90
N HIS A 30 11.75 -4.47 9.39
CA HIS A 30 11.98 -3.48 8.35
C HIS A 30 12.37 -4.18 7.05
N LEU A 31 11.56 -4.01 6.01
CA LEU A 31 11.78 -4.59 4.69
C LEU A 31 12.16 -3.48 3.72
N PHE A 32 13.32 -3.60 3.09
CA PHE A 32 13.81 -2.65 2.09
C PHE A 32 13.40 -3.12 0.70
N VAL A 33 12.59 -2.32 0.04
CA VAL A 33 11.86 -2.68 -1.18
C VAL A 33 12.27 -1.79 -2.34
N LYS A 34 12.35 -2.37 -3.54
CA LYS A 34 12.49 -1.63 -4.79
C LYS A 34 11.78 -2.36 -5.94
N SER A 35 11.42 -1.62 -6.97
CA SER A 35 10.91 -2.22 -8.19
C SER A 35 12.04 -2.81 -9.04
N LYS A 36 11.72 -3.85 -9.80
CA LYS A 36 12.56 -4.36 -10.87
C LYS A 36 12.66 -3.29 -11.97
N PRO A 37 13.80 -3.17 -12.68
CA PRO A 37 13.89 -2.27 -13.80
C PRO A 37 12.79 -2.52 -14.82
N HIS A 38 11.95 -1.53 -15.07
CA HIS A 38 10.82 -1.62 -15.99
C HIS A 38 10.57 -0.28 -16.67
N SER A 39 9.73 -0.28 -17.69
CA SER A 39 9.17 0.95 -18.24
C SER A 39 7.93 1.35 -17.47
N CYS A 40 7.72 2.65 -17.31
CA CYS A 40 6.50 3.21 -16.74
C CYS A 40 5.74 4.03 -17.78
N LYS A 41 4.42 3.92 -17.77
CA LYS A 41 3.55 4.72 -18.65
C LYS A 41 3.29 6.08 -18.03
N CYS A 42 3.47 7.14 -18.84
CA CYS A 42 3.08 8.49 -18.45
C CYS A 42 1.57 8.54 -18.18
N PRO A 43 1.10 9.08 -17.04
CA PRO A 43 -0.32 9.12 -16.69
C PRO A 43 -1.14 10.03 -17.61
N GLU A 44 -0.51 11.03 -18.26
CA GLU A 44 -1.19 11.97 -19.14
C GLU A 44 -1.29 11.47 -20.59
N CYS A 45 -0.18 11.03 -21.17
CA CYS A 45 -0.15 10.68 -22.61
C CYS A 45 -0.04 9.16 -22.86
N GLY A 46 0.13 8.34 -21.85
CA GLY A 46 0.26 6.88 -21.96
C GLY A 46 1.58 6.39 -22.57
N GLN A 47 2.49 7.29 -23.01
CA GLN A 47 3.78 6.89 -23.56
C GLN A 47 4.63 6.21 -22.51
N GLU A 48 5.25 5.08 -22.87
CA GLU A 48 6.21 4.40 -22.02
C GLU A 48 7.53 5.16 -21.98
N SER A 49 8.11 5.25 -20.79
CA SER A 49 9.46 5.78 -20.58
C SER A 49 10.29 4.85 -19.70
N ARG A 50 11.57 4.79 -19.98
CA ARG A 50 12.61 4.15 -19.15
C ARG A 50 13.60 5.18 -18.62
N LYS A 51 13.41 6.45 -18.95
CA LYS A 51 14.32 7.52 -18.57
C LYS A 51 14.10 7.89 -17.11
N LEU A 52 14.99 7.38 -16.25
CA LEU A 52 14.96 7.67 -14.82
C LEU A 52 15.34 9.12 -14.56
N HIS A 53 14.49 9.86 -13.87
CA HIS A 53 14.72 11.23 -13.43
C HIS A 53 15.31 11.30 -12.02
N ALA A 54 14.70 10.58 -11.08
CA ALA A 54 15.10 10.59 -9.67
C ALA A 54 14.58 9.36 -8.93
N THR A 55 15.10 9.16 -7.73
CA THR A 55 14.61 8.14 -6.78
C THR A 55 14.36 8.81 -5.44
N TYR A 56 13.28 8.44 -4.75
CA TYR A 56 13.04 8.87 -3.39
C TYR A 56 12.55 7.71 -2.53
N LYS A 57 12.69 7.84 -1.22
CA LYS A 57 12.25 6.82 -0.26
C LYS A 57 10.84 7.10 0.23
N ARG A 58 10.06 6.06 0.40
CA ARG A 58 8.77 6.08 1.09
C ARG A 58 8.79 5.04 2.19
N ASP A 59 8.40 5.48 3.37
CA ASP A 59 8.21 4.60 4.50
C ASP A 59 6.72 4.33 4.67
N LEU A 60 6.34 3.06 4.68
CA LEU A 60 4.97 2.59 4.79
C LEU A 60 4.89 1.57 5.92
N GLN A 61 3.88 1.68 6.78
CA GLN A 61 3.56 0.60 7.70
C GLN A 61 2.75 -0.47 6.95
N ASP A 62 3.10 -1.74 7.16
CA ASP A 62 2.41 -2.88 6.57
C ASP A 62 1.73 -3.74 7.64
N THR A 63 1.01 -4.77 7.21
CA THR A 63 0.43 -5.76 8.10
C THR A 63 1.51 -6.42 8.96
N PRO A 64 1.25 -6.64 10.25
CA PRO A 64 2.25 -7.22 11.14
C PRO A 64 2.60 -8.66 10.74
N ILE A 65 3.87 -8.99 10.87
CA ILE A 65 4.38 -10.35 10.68
C ILE A 65 4.85 -10.87 12.04
N HIS A 66 4.31 -12.01 12.48
CA HIS A 66 4.58 -12.57 13.82
C HIS A 66 4.36 -11.58 14.97
N CYS A 67 3.30 -10.79 14.89
CA CYS A 67 2.95 -9.71 15.84
C CYS A 67 4.01 -8.59 15.94
N LYS A 68 5.02 -8.56 15.07
CA LYS A 68 5.97 -7.46 14.96
C LYS A 68 5.44 -6.38 14.03
N GLN A 69 5.66 -5.12 14.37
CA GLN A 69 5.37 -4.00 13.50
C GLN A 69 6.20 -4.13 12.22
N THR A 70 5.54 -4.15 11.06
CA THR A 70 6.24 -4.30 9.78
C THR A 70 6.26 -2.99 9.03
N TYR A 71 7.43 -2.59 8.56
CA TYR A 71 7.67 -1.36 7.80
C TYR A 71 8.30 -1.69 6.44
N LEU A 72 7.74 -1.11 5.38
CA LEU A 72 8.30 -1.16 4.03
C LEU A 72 9.03 0.14 3.75
N HIS A 73 10.33 0.07 3.51
CA HIS A 73 11.16 1.18 3.06
C HIS A 73 11.32 1.07 1.55
N ALA A 74 10.38 1.69 0.80
CA ALA A 74 10.32 1.56 -0.63
C ALA A 74 11.15 2.64 -1.34
N ASN A 75 12.07 2.22 -2.21
CA ASN A 75 12.68 3.10 -3.19
C ASN A 75 11.72 3.26 -4.36
N VAL A 76 11.23 4.48 -4.59
CA VAL A 76 10.24 4.82 -5.61
C VAL A 76 10.91 5.65 -6.69
N TYR A 77 10.69 5.29 -7.95
CA TYR A 77 11.32 5.91 -9.10
C TYR A 77 10.43 6.99 -9.73
N LYS A 78 11.07 8.09 -10.16
CA LYS A 78 10.48 9.12 -11.01
C LYS A 78 11.05 8.99 -12.41
N TYR A 79 10.19 9.09 -13.41
CA TYR A 79 10.53 8.97 -14.82
C TYR A 79 10.27 10.28 -15.55
N GLU A 80 11.06 10.58 -16.58
CA GLU A 80 10.80 11.68 -17.51
C GLU A 80 9.84 11.21 -18.61
N CYS A 81 8.87 12.05 -18.95
CA CYS A 81 8.05 11.79 -20.14
C CYS A 81 8.85 12.13 -21.39
N GLU A 82 9.01 11.14 -22.28
CA GLU A 82 9.78 11.30 -23.52
C GLU A 82 8.93 11.92 -24.66
N ASN A 83 7.65 12.20 -24.42
CA ASN A 83 6.80 12.92 -25.37
C ASN A 83 6.99 14.42 -25.21
N PRO A 84 7.60 15.13 -26.18
CA PRO A 84 7.87 16.56 -26.09
C PRO A 84 6.59 17.41 -26.02
N SER A 85 5.48 16.92 -26.58
CA SER A 85 4.18 17.60 -26.60
C SER A 85 3.34 17.34 -25.34
N CYS A 86 3.81 16.49 -24.40
CA CYS A 86 3.09 16.20 -23.17
C CYS A 86 3.29 17.31 -22.12
N ALA A 87 2.21 17.69 -21.46
CA ALA A 87 2.26 18.63 -20.34
C ALA A 87 3.01 18.06 -19.13
N CYS A 88 2.88 16.75 -18.88
CA CYS A 88 3.60 16.04 -17.83
C CYS A 88 5.06 15.83 -18.25
N LYS A 89 5.99 16.44 -17.54
CA LYS A 89 7.43 16.27 -17.80
C LYS A 89 8.06 15.18 -16.95
N VAL A 90 7.62 15.04 -15.71
CA VAL A 90 8.11 14.04 -14.75
C VAL A 90 6.92 13.39 -14.05
N PHE A 91 6.93 12.09 -13.94
CA PHE A 91 5.91 11.31 -13.24
C PHE A 91 6.54 10.24 -12.35
N THR A 92 5.78 9.78 -11.39
CA THR A 92 6.23 8.79 -10.41
C THR A 92 5.60 7.43 -10.71
N GLU A 93 6.35 6.36 -10.55
CA GLU A 93 5.78 5.02 -10.60
C GLU A 93 4.73 4.82 -9.50
N THR A 94 3.76 3.97 -9.77
CA THR A 94 2.72 3.60 -8.79
C THR A 94 3.14 2.35 -8.03
N LEU A 95 2.99 2.38 -6.71
CA LEU A 95 3.14 1.19 -5.90
C LEU A 95 1.81 0.41 -5.90
N PRO A 96 1.82 -0.91 -6.18
CA PRO A 96 0.58 -1.70 -6.24
C PRO A 96 -0.07 -1.92 -4.86
N PHE A 97 0.67 -1.66 -3.80
CA PHE A 97 0.27 -1.90 -2.41
C PHE A 97 0.00 -0.63 -1.60
N ALA A 98 0.18 0.58 -2.18
CA ALA A 98 -0.12 1.85 -1.50
C ALA A 98 -0.28 3.00 -2.48
N LYS A 99 -1.30 3.86 -2.29
CA LYS A 99 -1.48 5.10 -3.05
C LYS A 99 -0.44 6.14 -2.67
N SER A 100 -0.26 7.17 -3.50
CA SER A 100 0.82 8.17 -3.36
C SER A 100 0.84 8.91 -2.02
N SER A 101 -0.31 9.18 -1.42
CA SER A 101 -0.45 9.94 -0.15
C SER A 101 -0.54 9.06 1.10
N GLN A 102 -0.56 7.74 0.96
CA GLN A 102 -0.71 6.83 2.10
C GLN A 102 0.61 6.63 2.83
N VAL A 103 0.50 6.47 4.16
CA VAL A 103 1.58 6.08 5.08
C VAL A 103 1.46 4.62 5.52
N ARG A 104 0.44 3.92 5.00
CA ARG A 104 0.16 2.51 5.26
C ARG A 104 -0.16 1.81 3.94
N THR A 105 0.08 0.51 3.91
CA THR A 105 -0.36 -0.32 2.77
C THR A 105 -1.88 -0.46 2.75
N ASP A 106 -2.42 -0.76 1.58
CA ASP A 106 -3.85 -1.05 1.42
C ASP A 106 -4.25 -2.30 2.23
N ALA A 107 -3.34 -3.27 2.37
CA ALA A 107 -3.54 -4.46 3.21
C ALA A 107 -3.72 -4.09 4.68
N LEU A 108 -2.85 -3.23 5.22
CA LEU A 108 -2.97 -2.78 6.61
C LEU A 108 -4.24 -1.94 6.84
N ASN A 109 -4.58 -1.03 5.94
CA ASN A 109 -5.82 -0.27 6.02
C ASN A 109 -7.05 -1.21 6.01
N SER A 110 -7.01 -2.26 5.19
CA SER A 110 -8.06 -3.29 5.15
C SER A 110 -8.17 -4.08 6.46
N LEU A 111 -7.04 -4.43 7.07
CA LEU A 111 -7.01 -5.09 8.39
C LEU A 111 -7.64 -4.19 9.47
N ILE A 112 -7.23 -2.92 9.53
CA ILE A 112 -7.76 -1.95 10.51
C ILE A 112 -9.27 -1.82 10.36
N LEU A 113 -9.76 -1.63 9.13
CA LEU A 113 -11.19 -1.54 8.85
C LEU A 113 -11.93 -2.83 9.20
N GLY A 114 -11.37 -4.00 8.84
CA GLY A 114 -11.97 -5.29 9.15
C GLY A 114 -12.17 -5.50 10.66
N VAL A 115 -11.17 -5.17 11.47
CA VAL A 115 -11.27 -5.26 12.95
C VAL A 115 -12.30 -4.26 13.49
N SER A 116 -12.32 -3.05 12.95
CA SER A 116 -13.23 -1.98 13.41
C SER A 116 -14.71 -2.19 13.02
N MET A 117 -15.01 -3.13 12.12
CA MET A 117 -16.40 -3.51 11.79
C MET A 117 -17.08 -4.29 12.92
N PHE A 118 -16.30 -4.97 13.76
CA PHE A 118 -16.83 -5.85 14.81
C PHE A 118 -16.64 -5.31 16.22
N LEU A 119 -15.87 -4.25 16.39
CA LEU A 119 -15.51 -3.67 17.68
C LEU A 119 -15.73 -2.16 17.67
N SER A 120 -15.90 -1.58 18.86
CA SER A 120 -15.79 -0.11 18.99
C SER A 120 -14.39 0.35 18.60
N ASN A 121 -14.23 1.62 18.22
CA ASN A 121 -12.93 2.15 17.80
C ASN A 121 -11.84 1.96 18.89
N GLU A 122 -12.23 2.12 20.16
CA GLU A 122 -11.35 1.87 21.28
C GLU A 122 -10.98 0.38 21.42
N GLY A 123 -11.95 -0.52 21.28
CA GLY A 123 -11.73 -1.95 21.28
C GLY A 123 -10.84 -2.39 20.11
N ALA A 124 -11.11 -1.87 18.92
CA ALA A 124 -10.31 -2.12 17.72
C ALA A 124 -8.86 -1.65 17.90
N SER A 125 -8.63 -0.45 18.44
CA SER A 125 -7.30 0.08 18.70
C SER A 125 -6.51 -0.83 19.66
N LYS A 126 -7.16 -1.31 20.74
CA LYS A 126 -6.54 -2.22 21.72
C LYS A 126 -6.18 -3.58 21.10
N VAL A 127 -7.09 -4.18 20.32
CA VAL A 127 -6.84 -5.46 19.65
C VAL A 127 -5.74 -5.32 18.60
N LEU A 128 -5.75 -4.26 17.81
CA LEU A 128 -4.72 -3.98 16.82
C LEU A 128 -3.35 -3.78 17.47
N ALA A 129 -3.29 -3.13 18.63
CA ALA A 129 -2.04 -2.97 19.39
C ALA A 129 -1.44 -4.31 19.83
N LEU A 130 -2.27 -5.30 20.23
CA LEU A 130 -1.83 -6.66 20.55
C LEU A 130 -1.25 -7.39 19.33
N LEU A 131 -1.70 -7.02 18.13
CA LEU A 131 -1.20 -7.58 16.87
C LEU A 131 0.04 -6.84 16.34
N GLY A 132 0.54 -5.83 17.06
CA GLY A 132 1.68 -5.01 16.62
C GLY A 132 1.28 -3.81 15.73
N VAL A 133 -0.01 -3.44 15.67
CA VAL A 133 -0.49 -2.28 14.90
C VAL A 133 -0.86 -1.14 15.84
N LYS A 134 -0.06 -0.08 15.86
CA LYS A 134 -0.36 1.14 16.64
C LYS A 134 -1.20 2.09 15.80
N VAL A 135 -2.48 2.23 16.13
CA VAL A 135 -3.44 3.11 15.45
C VAL A 135 -4.33 3.80 16.49
N SER A 136 -4.56 5.11 16.30
CA SER A 136 -5.46 5.87 17.19
C SER A 136 -6.93 5.67 16.77
N ASN A 137 -7.84 5.92 17.73
CA ASN A 137 -9.28 5.91 17.50
C ASN A 137 -9.69 6.87 16.39
N ASP A 138 -9.07 8.05 16.32
CA ASP A 138 -9.34 9.05 15.29
C ASP A 138 -8.96 8.53 13.89
N THR A 139 -7.84 7.82 13.78
CA THR A 139 -7.43 7.20 12.52
C THR A 139 -8.43 6.14 12.07
N ILE A 140 -8.92 5.30 12.99
CA ILE A 140 -9.93 4.29 12.70
C ILE A 140 -11.21 4.95 12.21
N HIS A 141 -11.68 5.98 12.91
CA HIS A 141 -12.86 6.75 12.54
C HIS A 141 -12.74 7.40 11.15
N LEU A 142 -11.57 7.99 10.87
CA LEU A 142 -11.29 8.56 9.54
C LEU A 142 -11.35 7.53 8.43
N LEU A 143 -10.79 6.35 8.64
CA LEU A 143 -10.83 5.26 7.66
C LEU A 143 -12.26 4.74 7.43
N GLN A 144 -13.07 4.64 8.49
CA GLN A 144 -14.48 4.26 8.40
C GLN A 144 -15.28 5.29 7.59
N ASN A 145 -15.13 6.58 7.88
CA ASN A 145 -15.78 7.66 7.13
C ASN A 145 -15.39 7.65 5.64
N LEU A 146 -14.12 7.42 5.35
CA LEU A 146 -13.66 7.30 3.96
C LEU A 146 -14.31 6.09 3.26
N LEU A 147 -14.45 4.97 3.96
CA LEU A 147 -15.10 3.79 3.41
C LEU A 147 -16.58 4.05 3.12
N GLU A 148 -17.32 4.71 4.03
CA GLU A 148 -18.71 5.07 3.83
C GLU A 148 -18.88 6.04 2.66
N TYR A 149 -18.07 7.07 2.60
CA TYR A 149 -18.06 8.01 1.47
C TYR A 149 -17.82 7.31 0.13
N LEU A 150 -16.88 6.36 0.10
CA LEU A 150 -16.66 5.55 -1.11
C LEU A 150 -17.86 4.67 -1.45
N LYS A 151 -18.53 4.05 -0.46
CA LYS A 151 -19.76 3.27 -0.71
C LYS A 151 -20.86 4.12 -1.35
N ASP A 152 -21.06 5.34 -0.88
CA ASP A 152 -22.06 6.25 -1.42
C ASP A 152 -21.78 6.63 -2.88
N ILE A 153 -20.51 6.89 -3.21
CA ILE A 153 -20.09 7.15 -4.59
C ILE A 153 -20.29 5.90 -5.46
N PHE A 154 -20.03 4.69 -4.93
CA PHE A 154 -20.10 3.44 -5.70
C PHE A 154 -21.54 2.94 -5.87
N ASN A 155 -22.42 3.19 -4.92
CA ASN A 155 -23.86 2.92 -5.10
C ASN A 155 -24.48 3.78 -6.22
N THR A 156 -23.81 4.91 -6.57
CA THR A 156 -24.23 5.77 -7.68
C THR A 156 -23.56 5.43 -9.02
N ARG A 157 -22.51 4.57 -9.03
CA ARG A 157 -21.79 4.18 -10.26
C ARG A 157 -21.34 2.71 -10.16
N THR A 158 -22.09 1.83 -10.81
CA THR A 158 -21.72 0.42 -11.01
C THR A 158 -20.41 0.32 -11.79
N ASN A 159 -19.32 0.06 -11.13
CA ASN A 159 -18.06 -0.61 -11.54
C ASN A 159 -16.86 -0.07 -10.75
N CYS A 160 -16.54 -0.69 -9.62
CA CYS A 160 -15.20 -0.53 -9.03
C CYS A 160 -14.82 -1.74 -8.17
N ASN A 161 -13.55 -2.12 -8.30
CA ASN A 161 -12.91 -3.20 -7.55
C ASN A 161 -12.81 -2.89 -6.04
N ILE A 162 -13.87 -3.19 -5.30
CA ILE A 162 -13.76 -3.35 -3.85
C ILE A 162 -13.02 -4.67 -3.61
N PRO A 163 -12.01 -4.73 -2.72
CA PRO A 163 -11.36 -5.99 -2.39
C PRO A 163 -12.41 -7.05 -2.03
N ARG A 164 -12.32 -8.23 -2.64
CA ARG A 164 -13.31 -9.33 -2.47
C ARG A 164 -13.57 -9.70 -1.00
N PHE A 165 -12.63 -9.43 -0.13
CA PHE A 165 -12.77 -9.59 1.32
C PHE A 165 -13.88 -8.72 1.90
N PHE A 166 -13.99 -7.45 1.50
CA PHE A 166 -15.05 -6.55 1.97
C PHE A 166 -16.44 -6.95 1.47
N ILE A 167 -16.52 -7.41 0.22
CA ILE A 167 -17.79 -7.87 -0.36
C ILE A 167 -18.31 -9.10 0.40
N ARG A 168 -17.42 -10.03 0.75
CA ARG A 168 -17.76 -11.25 1.50
C ARG A 168 -18.19 -10.96 2.95
N ALA A 169 -17.53 -10.01 3.63
CA ALA A 169 -17.89 -9.59 4.99
C ALA A 169 -19.27 -8.89 5.04
N MET A 170 -19.64 -8.15 3.99
CA MET A 170 -20.95 -7.50 3.90
C MET A 170 -22.08 -8.47 3.56
N GLN A 171 -21.81 -9.56 2.84
CA GLN A 171 -22.82 -10.56 2.47
C GLN A 171 -23.14 -11.55 3.60
N ASN A 172 -22.24 -11.73 4.56
CA ASN A 172 -22.39 -12.67 5.68
C ASN A 172 -22.83 -12.00 7.00
N GLY A 173 -23.17 -10.71 6.98
CA GLY A 173 -23.53 -9.90 8.15
C GLY A 173 -25.03 -9.55 8.25
N CYS A 174 -25.91 -10.37 7.65
CA CYS A 174 -27.37 -10.32 7.91
C CYS A 174 -27.81 -11.61 8.56
#